data_b4686c9491543223bd3a63f5a000f1ac
#
_entry.id   b4686c9491543223bd3a63f5a000f1ac
#
_cell.length_a   1.000
_cell.length_b   1.000
_cell.length_c   1.000
_cell.angle_alpha   90.00
_cell.angle_beta   90.00
_cell.angle_gamma   90.00
#
_symmetry.space_group_name_H-M   'P 1'
#
loop_
_entity.id
_entity.type
_entity.pdbx_description
1 polymer ?
#
loop_
_entity_poly.entity_id
_entity_poly.type
_entity_poly.pdbx_seq_one_letter_code
_entity_poly.pdbx_strand_id
1 'polypeptide(L)'
;MDAPTRAELTARLAVLTVRWSVESTDWVALAIEAIKWAAAGHRLVPSPEGGGLEVLPLEVAQAFHPVTLAQLLFLRTTLVAGTSVDRFLAAATSGILHGRSRSYLSDLMPNAFSMPPRYVREFVARTGFQAERRDVLALLETKVRRLFRDGLPSVRGVALLGDARDAGVRVQVALRERALPLGARLVVTSPPYLRVVRYGSYNWLRLWFLGLDPGAIDAALDTEHRLEDYLAFMRDALRGIRPALADDAVVAVVVGDVERDRGKRVRGGEDLAGLVWEASAAPEGYRLAGVAVDEVAPQRKVTKIWGDEAGRATRVERILVMAVSEAGRRRALAGAALPIDWAWPPRGLRVA
;
A
#
# COMPACT_ATOMS: atom_id res chain seq x y z
N MET A 1 -13.77 16.14 -4.83
CA MET A 1 -13.54 15.81 -6.25
C MET A 1 -14.17 14.46 -6.54
N ASP A 2 -15.02 14.37 -7.55
CA ASP A 2 -15.70 13.12 -7.88
C ASP A 2 -14.76 12.10 -8.52
N ALA A 3 -15.06 10.81 -8.30
CA ALA A 3 -14.34 9.73 -8.97
C ALA A 3 -14.65 9.77 -10.48
N PRO A 4 -13.64 9.57 -11.35
CA PRO A 4 -13.85 9.60 -12.79
C PRO A 4 -14.73 8.43 -13.24
N THR A 5 -15.52 8.66 -14.26
CA THR A 5 -16.31 7.62 -14.92
C THR A 5 -15.43 6.79 -15.86
N ARG A 6 -15.91 5.59 -16.22
CA ARG A 6 -15.22 4.76 -17.23
C ARG A 6 -15.11 5.50 -18.59
N ALA A 7 -16.13 6.26 -18.97
CA ALA A 7 -16.13 7.01 -20.23
C ALA A 7 -15.04 8.09 -20.25
N GLU A 8 -14.89 8.87 -19.18
CA GLU A 8 -13.84 9.87 -19.06
C GLU A 8 -12.44 9.25 -19.11
N LEU A 9 -12.24 8.12 -18.41
CA LEU A 9 -10.97 7.39 -18.44
C LEU A 9 -10.66 6.84 -19.84
N THR A 10 -11.67 6.29 -20.53
CA THR A 10 -11.50 5.77 -21.90
C THR A 10 -11.19 6.90 -22.89
N ALA A 11 -11.88 8.03 -22.79
CA ALA A 11 -11.62 9.20 -23.62
C ALA A 11 -10.20 9.74 -23.39
N ARG A 12 -9.76 9.83 -22.14
CA ARG A 12 -8.41 10.28 -21.81
C ARG A 12 -7.34 9.32 -22.34
N LEU A 13 -7.55 8.01 -22.21
CA LEU A 13 -6.65 7.00 -22.78
C LEU A 13 -6.54 7.10 -24.29
N ALA A 14 -7.66 7.34 -24.99
CA ALA A 14 -7.62 7.55 -26.44
C ALA A 14 -6.76 8.77 -26.82
N VAL A 15 -6.92 9.90 -26.12
CA VAL A 15 -6.07 11.08 -26.31
C VAL A 15 -4.60 10.78 -26.07
N LEU A 16 -4.27 10.08 -24.99
CA LEU A 16 -2.90 9.68 -24.66
C LEU A 16 -2.31 8.76 -25.73
N THR A 17 -3.11 7.82 -26.25
CA THR A 17 -2.69 6.89 -27.30
C THR A 17 -2.40 7.62 -28.62
N VAL A 18 -3.24 8.55 -29.03
CA VAL A 18 -3.00 9.38 -30.23
C VAL A 18 -1.75 10.25 -30.04
N ARG A 19 -1.64 10.91 -28.91
CA ARG A 19 -0.46 11.72 -28.60
C ARG A 19 0.82 10.90 -28.58
N TRP A 20 0.80 9.71 -27.99
CA TRP A 20 1.93 8.78 -27.99
C TRP A 20 2.29 8.37 -29.42
N SER A 21 1.33 8.10 -30.31
CA SER A 21 1.63 7.71 -31.69
C SER A 21 2.40 8.78 -32.48
N VAL A 22 2.21 10.04 -32.12
CA VAL A 22 2.94 11.18 -32.72
C VAL A 22 4.33 11.38 -32.10
N GLU A 23 4.42 11.32 -30.77
CA GLU A 23 5.62 11.68 -30.01
C GLU A 23 6.54 10.48 -29.70
N SER A 24 6.15 9.24 -30.03
CA SER A 24 6.81 8.01 -29.59
C SER A 24 8.27 7.92 -29.98
N THR A 25 8.66 8.41 -31.17
CA THR A 25 10.05 8.39 -31.65
C THR A 25 10.95 9.19 -30.72
N ASP A 26 10.55 10.40 -30.35
CA ASP A 26 11.33 11.29 -29.48
C ASP A 26 11.44 10.72 -28.06
N TRP A 27 10.33 10.17 -27.55
CA TRP A 27 10.32 9.54 -26.22
C TRP A 27 11.18 8.28 -26.16
N VAL A 28 11.19 7.46 -27.22
CA VAL A 28 12.04 6.27 -27.29
C VAL A 28 13.51 6.66 -27.38
N ALA A 29 13.86 7.66 -28.18
CA ALA A 29 15.22 8.17 -28.26
C ALA A 29 15.68 8.72 -26.89
N LEU A 30 14.85 9.50 -26.20
CA LEU A 30 15.11 9.99 -24.86
C LEU A 30 15.33 8.86 -23.86
N ALA A 31 14.48 7.82 -23.87
CA ALA A 31 14.61 6.69 -22.96
C ALA A 31 15.91 5.90 -23.20
N ILE A 32 16.30 5.71 -24.46
CA ILE A 32 17.55 5.04 -24.81
C ILE A 32 18.75 5.84 -24.28
N GLU A 33 18.76 7.15 -24.49
CA GLU A 33 19.83 8.02 -23.96
C GLU A 33 19.84 8.02 -22.43
N ALA A 34 18.68 8.12 -21.79
CA ALA A 34 18.57 8.06 -20.33
C ALA A 34 19.10 6.72 -19.75
N ILE A 35 18.87 5.59 -20.45
CA ILE A 35 19.42 4.28 -20.06
C ILE A 35 20.94 4.29 -20.16
N LYS A 36 21.51 4.80 -21.26
CA LYS A 36 22.97 4.90 -21.43
C LYS A 36 23.60 5.77 -20.35
N TRP A 37 22.99 6.92 -20.06
CA TRP A 37 23.45 7.82 -19.02
C TRP A 37 23.34 7.21 -17.62
N ALA A 38 22.27 6.51 -17.32
CA ALA A 38 22.13 5.78 -16.07
C ALA A 38 23.19 4.68 -15.91
N ALA A 39 23.49 3.95 -16.98
CA ALA A 39 24.55 2.94 -17.01
C ALA A 39 25.95 3.54 -16.81
N ALA A 40 26.18 4.78 -17.28
CA ALA A 40 27.41 5.55 -17.07
C ALA A 40 27.47 6.29 -15.72
N GLY A 41 26.45 6.13 -14.87
CA GLY A 41 26.35 6.81 -13.57
C GLY A 41 25.73 8.21 -13.64
N HIS A 42 25.30 8.67 -14.81
CA HIS A 42 24.52 9.89 -15.01
C HIS A 42 23.03 9.56 -15.07
N ARG A 43 22.20 10.51 -14.64
CA ARG A 43 20.79 10.18 -14.36
C ARG A 43 19.87 11.34 -14.73
N LEU A 44 19.48 11.52 -15.96
CA LEU A 44 18.61 12.65 -16.37
C LEU A 44 17.41 12.17 -17.19
N VAL A 45 16.21 12.51 -16.77
CA VAL A 45 14.94 12.28 -17.48
C VAL A 45 14.01 13.49 -17.29
N PRO A 46 13.04 13.72 -18.20
CA PRO A 46 12.05 14.77 -18.02
C PRO A 46 11.30 14.61 -16.69
N SER A 47 11.22 15.71 -15.92
CA SER A 47 10.45 15.75 -14.69
C SER A 47 8.95 15.76 -14.98
N PRO A 48 8.13 15.06 -14.16
CA PRO A 48 6.68 15.15 -14.24
C PRO A 48 6.13 16.55 -13.99
N GLU A 49 6.88 17.42 -13.31
CA GLU A 49 6.48 18.81 -12.99
C GLU A 49 6.68 19.79 -14.15
N GLY A 50 7.20 19.33 -15.28
CA GLY A 50 7.36 20.11 -16.50
C GLY A 50 8.42 21.22 -16.41
N GLY A 51 9.59 20.98 -16.95
CA GLY A 51 10.61 22.01 -17.13
C GLY A 51 12.00 21.69 -16.58
N GLY A 52 12.20 20.50 -16.00
CA GLY A 52 13.50 20.04 -15.52
C GLY A 52 13.82 18.64 -15.96
N LEU A 53 15.08 18.26 -15.76
CA LEU A 53 15.53 16.88 -15.88
C LEU A 53 15.71 16.33 -14.47
N GLU A 54 15.16 15.15 -14.21
CA GLU A 54 15.40 14.45 -12.95
C GLU A 54 16.23 13.18 -13.16
N VAL A 55 16.70 12.66 -12.07
CA VAL A 55 17.59 11.49 -12.06
C VAL A 55 16.80 10.22 -12.39
N LEU A 56 17.20 9.48 -13.43
CA LEU A 56 16.73 8.11 -13.69
C LEU A 56 17.59 7.12 -12.90
N PRO A 57 17.05 6.45 -11.86
CA PRO A 57 17.77 5.39 -11.19
C PRO A 57 18.13 4.26 -12.17
N LEU A 58 19.35 3.72 -12.08
CA LEU A 58 19.79 2.59 -12.91
C LEU A 58 18.84 1.39 -12.82
N GLU A 59 18.30 1.16 -11.64
CA GLU A 59 17.38 0.06 -11.38
C GLU A 59 16.03 0.21 -12.11
N VAL A 60 15.59 1.45 -12.34
CA VAL A 60 14.44 1.72 -13.22
C VAL A 60 14.79 1.41 -14.67
N ALA A 61 15.95 1.86 -15.12
CA ALA A 61 16.43 1.56 -16.47
C ALA A 61 16.56 0.04 -16.71
N GLN A 62 16.97 -0.71 -15.69
CA GLN A 62 17.08 -2.18 -15.74
C GLN A 62 15.72 -2.90 -15.65
N ALA A 63 14.72 -2.27 -15.04
CA ALA A 63 13.42 -2.90 -14.83
C ALA A 63 12.54 -2.94 -16.08
N PHE A 64 12.77 -2.07 -17.04
CA PHE A 64 11.88 -1.92 -18.20
C PHE A 64 12.62 -1.97 -19.53
N HIS A 65 11.96 -2.57 -20.53
CA HIS A 65 12.39 -2.44 -21.92
C HIS A 65 12.39 -0.95 -22.35
N PRO A 66 13.31 -0.47 -23.20
CA PRO A 66 13.41 0.94 -23.57
C PRO A 66 12.09 1.58 -24.03
N VAL A 67 11.30 0.87 -24.87
CA VAL A 67 9.99 1.36 -25.33
C VAL A 67 8.97 1.44 -24.20
N THR A 68 8.97 0.48 -23.29
CA THR A 68 8.09 0.50 -22.09
C THR A 68 8.47 1.66 -21.16
N LEU A 69 9.76 1.86 -20.94
CA LEU A 69 10.27 3.00 -20.15
C LEU A 69 9.88 4.34 -20.80
N ALA A 70 10.01 4.46 -22.13
CA ALA A 70 9.61 5.65 -22.86
C ALA A 70 8.12 5.99 -22.64
N GLN A 71 7.23 5.00 -22.69
CA GLN A 71 5.81 5.19 -22.38
C GLN A 71 5.58 5.61 -20.92
N LEU A 72 6.34 5.05 -19.98
CA LEU A 72 6.25 5.45 -18.57
C LEU A 72 6.71 6.89 -18.35
N LEU A 73 7.81 7.31 -18.97
CA LEU A 73 8.31 8.70 -18.92
C LEU A 73 7.29 9.67 -19.56
N PHE A 74 6.74 9.30 -20.71
CA PHE A 74 5.66 10.05 -21.34
C PHE A 74 4.46 10.24 -20.40
N LEU A 75 3.99 9.16 -19.74
CA LEU A 75 2.86 9.25 -18.80
C LEU A 75 3.20 10.09 -17.58
N ARG A 76 4.40 9.95 -17.01
CA ARG A 76 4.85 10.77 -15.86
C ARG A 76 4.78 12.26 -16.17
N THR A 77 5.12 12.66 -17.39
CA THR A 77 5.14 14.07 -17.83
C THR A 77 3.75 14.56 -18.24
N THR A 78 2.90 13.66 -18.75
CA THR A 78 1.61 14.03 -19.36
C THR A 78 0.45 13.97 -18.38
N LEU A 79 0.52 13.10 -17.37
CA LEU A 79 -0.54 12.99 -16.36
C LEU A 79 -0.44 14.12 -15.35
N VAL A 80 -1.47 14.95 -15.30
CA VAL A 80 -1.52 16.12 -14.43
C VAL A 80 -2.21 15.76 -13.11
N ALA A 81 -1.51 15.92 -11.99
CA ALA A 81 -2.04 15.62 -10.65
C ALA A 81 -3.33 16.42 -10.29
N GLY A 82 -3.62 17.51 -11.03
CA GLY A 82 -4.79 18.36 -10.81
C GLY A 82 -6.14 17.69 -11.13
N THR A 83 -6.21 16.74 -12.06
CA THR A 83 -7.45 16.10 -12.49
C THR A 83 -7.69 14.76 -11.79
N SER A 84 -8.96 14.42 -11.53
CA SER A 84 -9.32 13.11 -10.95
C SER A 84 -9.03 11.97 -11.93
N VAL A 85 -9.18 12.21 -13.23
CA VAL A 85 -8.91 11.25 -14.30
C VAL A 85 -7.43 10.89 -14.34
N ASP A 86 -6.55 11.89 -14.39
CA ASP A 86 -5.10 11.67 -14.49
C ASP A 86 -4.54 11.05 -13.20
N ARG A 87 -5.03 11.45 -12.02
CA ARG A 87 -4.69 10.79 -10.76
C ARG A 87 -5.10 9.33 -10.72
N PHE A 88 -6.29 9.01 -11.23
CA PHE A 88 -6.73 7.62 -11.33
C PHE A 88 -5.83 6.81 -12.26
N LEU A 89 -5.51 7.35 -13.43
CA LEU A 89 -4.62 6.69 -14.40
C LEU A 89 -3.20 6.51 -13.83
N ALA A 90 -2.67 7.50 -13.12
CA ALA A 90 -1.38 7.39 -12.43
C ALA A 90 -1.40 6.28 -11.36
N ALA A 91 -2.44 6.23 -10.53
CA ALA A 91 -2.62 5.17 -9.53
C ALA A 91 -2.79 3.79 -10.17
N ALA A 92 -3.56 3.68 -11.25
CA ALA A 92 -3.73 2.43 -11.99
C ALA A 92 -2.43 1.95 -12.63
N THR A 93 -1.63 2.88 -13.20
CA THR A 93 -0.30 2.60 -13.77
C THR A 93 0.66 2.13 -12.69
N SER A 94 0.74 2.82 -11.55
CA SER A 94 1.59 2.41 -10.43
C SER A 94 1.27 1.00 -9.94
N GLY A 95 0.01 0.59 -10.02
CA GLY A 95 -0.47 -0.76 -9.65
C GLY A 95 -0.10 -1.87 -10.64
N ILE A 96 0.43 -1.56 -11.83
CA ILE A 96 0.85 -2.54 -12.84
C ILE A 96 2.34 -2.47 -13.20
N LEU A 97 3.15 -1.67 -12.49
CA LEU A 97 4.56 -1.49 -12.81
C LEU A 97 5.35 -2.80 -12.78
N HIS A 98 5.10 -3.67 -11.82
CA HIS A 98 5.79 -4.95 -11.70
C HIS A 98 4.91 -6.05 -11.09
N GLY A 99 5.18 -7.30 -11.44
CA GLY A 99 4.46 -8.48 -10.94
C GLY A 99 4.73 -9.73 -11.78
N ARG A 100 4.18 -10.87 -11.37
CA ARG A 100 4.46 -12.19 -11.97
C ARG A 100 3.85 -12.47 -13.33
N SER A 101 2.87 -11.72 -13.77
CA SER A 101 2.14 -12.05 -14.99
C SER A 101 2.37 -11.04 -16.08
N ARG A 102 1.99 -11.42 -17.32
CA ARG A 102 2.01 -10.52 -18.47
C ARG A 102 1.04 -9.31 -18.36
N SER A 103 0.24 -9.25 -17.31
CA SER A 103 -0.59 -8.07 -16.97
C SER A 103 0.20 -6.95 -16.29
N TYR A 104 1.48 -7.16 -16.01
CA TYR A 104 2.40 -6.18 -15.43
C TYR A 104 3.44 -5.75 -16.45
N LEU A 105 4.04 -4.57 -16.23
CA LEU A 105 5.01 -3.96 -17.15
C LEU A 105 6.42 -4.54 -17.01
N SER A 106 6.71 -5.15 -15.86
CA SER A 106 7.97 -5.85 -15.62
C SER A 106 7.75 -7.08 -14.76
N ASP A 107 8.45 -8.15 -15.02
CA ASP A 107 8.52 -9.37 -14.22
C ASP A 107 9.83 -9.49 -13.41
N LEU A 108 10.68 -8.48 -13.46
CA LEU A 108 11.91 -8.40 -12.66
C LEU A 108 11.64 -8.53 -11.15
N MET A 109 10.53 -7.97 -10.70
CA MET A 109 10.08 -7.99 -9.31
C MET A 109 8.70 -8.67 -9.21
N PRO A 110 8.65 -10.00 -9.00
CA PRO A 110 7.41 -10.75 -9.12
C PRO A 110 6.44 -10.58 -7.94
N ASN A 111 6.79 -9.79 -6.93
CA ASN A 111 6.00 -9.59 -5.72
C ASN A 111 5.19 -8.31 -5.71
N ALA A 112 4.33 -8.18 -4.70
CA ALA A 112 3.58 -6.96 -4.45
C ALA A 112 4.49 -5.79 -4.04
N PHE A 113 5.62 -6.07 -3.41
CA PHE A 113 6.62 -5.08 -3.01
C PHE A 113 7.75 -4.99 -4.03
N SER A 114 8.29 -3.79 -4.22
CA SER A 114 9.51 -3.59 -5.00
C SER A 114 10.70 -4.16 -4.23
N MET A 115 11.55 -4.91 -4.91
CA MET A 115 12.81 -5.35 -4.32
C MET A 115 13.73 -4.14 -4.09
N PRO A 116 14.58 -4.14 -3.04
CA PRO A 116 15.53 -3.05 -2.83
C PRO A 116 16.40 -2.79 -4.06
N PRO A 117 16.72 -1.54 -4.38
CA PRO A 117 17.55 -1.18 -5.54
C PRO A 117 18.86 -1.99 -5.62
N ARG A 118 19.54 -2.19 -4.50
CA ARG A 118 20.76 -3.01 -4.45
C ARG A 118 20.51 -4.44 -4.95
N TYR A 119 19.43 -5.07 -4.50
CA TYR A 119 19.09 -6.43 -4.93
C TYR A 119 18.76 -6.49 -6.43
N VAL A 120 18.09 -5.47 -6.97
CA VAL A 120 17.80 -5.38 -8.41
C VAL A 120 19.11 -5.40 -9.21
N ARG A 121 20.09 -4.56 -8.84
CA ARG A 121 21.40 -4.53 -9.50
C ARG A 121 22.11 -5.87 -9.44
N GLU A 122 22.19 -6.46 -8.25
CA GLU A 122 22.83 -7.76 -8.03
C GLU A 122 22.14 -8.89 -8.82
N PHE A 123 20.82 -8.88 -8.85
CA PHE A 123 20.03 -9.85 -9.61
C PHE A 123 20.28 -9.72 -11.12
N VAL A 124 20.20 -8.51 -11.67
CA VAL A 124 20.43 -8.25 -13.09
C VAL A 124 21.87 -8.61 -13.50
N ALA A 125 22.85 -8.21 -12.68
CA ALA A 125 24.26 -8.55 -12.94
C ALA A 125 24.51 -10.07 -12.95
N ARG A 126 23.85 -10.80 -12.06
CA ARG A 126 24.00 -12.25 -11.94
C ARG A 126 23.28 -13.04 -13.03
N THR A 127 22.10 -12.60 -13.44
CA THR A 127 21.20 -13.37 -14.32
C THR A 127 21.22 -12.90 -15.76
N GLY A 128 21.78 -11.71 -16.05
CA GLY A 128 21.67 -11.09 -17.36
C GLY A 128 20.22 -10.72 -17.73
N PHE A 129 19.37 -10.49 -16.75
CA PHE A 129 17.95 -10.19 -16.97
C PHE A 129 17.78 -9.05 -17.98
N GLN A 130 16.90 -9.27 -18.94
CA GLN A 130 16.44 -8.26 -19.89
C GLN A 130 14.93 -8.19 -19.88
N ALA A 131 14.40 -6.99 -19.66
CA ALA A 131 12.96 -6.77 -19.61
C ALA A 131 12.32 -6.95 -20.99
N GLU A 132 11.21 -7.68 -21.06
CA GLU A 132 10.41 -7.79 -22.28
C GLU A 132 9.69 -6.47 -22.58
N ARG A 133 9.50 -6.20 -23.86
CA ARG A 133 8.64 -5.09 -24.29
C ARG A 133 7.19 -5.32 -23.87
N ARG A 134 6.64 -4.35 -23.12
CA ARG A 134 5.24 -4.31 -22.72
C ARG A 134 4.65 -2.96 -23.12
N ASP A 135 3.43 -2.98 -23.66
CA ASP A 135 2.72 -1.76 -24.02
C ASP A 135 1.95 -1.23 -22.79
N VAL A 136 2.41 -0.09 -22.27
CA VAL A 136 1.84 0.53 -21.05
C VAL A 136 0.40 0.95 -21.28
N LEU A 137 0.09 1.59 -22.43
CA LEU A 137 -1.24 2.11 -22.70
C LEU A 137 -2.26 0.97 -22.87
N ALA A 138 -1.90 -0.09 -23.58
CA ALA A 138 -2.74 -1.28 -23.75
C ALA A 138 -3.02 -2.00 -22.43
N LEU A 139 -1.98 -2.15 -21.57
CA LEU A 139 -2.14 -2.77 -20.26
C LEU A 139 -2.94 -1.89 -19.30
N LEU A 140 -2.76 -0.57 -19.36
CA LEU A 140 -3.53 0.39 -18.57
C LEU A 140 -5.00 0.38 -18.97
N GLU A 141 -5.31 0.34 -20.28
CA GLU A 141 -6.68 0.20 -20.76
C GLU A 141 -7.33 -1.10 -20.25
N THR A 142 -6.59 -2.22 -20.32
CA THR A 142 -7.05 -3.51 -19.79
C THR A 142 -7.28 -3.44 -18.28
N LYS A 143 -6.42 -2.74 -17.54
CA LYS A 143 -6.58 -2.50 -16.10
C LYS A 143 -7.84 -1.70 -15.80
N VAL A 144 -8.08 -0.61 -16.54
CA VAL A 144 -9.27 0.21 -16.38
C VAL A 144 -10.54 -0.61 -16.66
N ARG A 145 -10.60 -1.34 -17.79
CA ARG A 145 -11.73 -2.22 -18.09
C ARG A 145 -12.03 -3.22 -16.96
N ARG A 146 -10.99 -3.82 -16.37
CA ARG A 146 -11.14 -4.77 -15.27
C ARG A 146 -11.67 -4.12 -14.00
N LEU A 147 -11.20 -2.91 -13.67
CA LEU A 147 -11.66 -2.18 -12.48
C LEU A 147 -13.13 -1.77 -12.56
N PHE A 148 -13.66 -1.58 -13.77
CA PHE A 148 -15.04 -1.19 -14.02
C PHE A 148 -15.93 -2.34 -14.55
N ARG A 149 -15.46 -3.58 -14.48
CA ARG A 149 -16.19 -4.74 -15.01
C ARG A 149 -17.54 -4.92 -14.34
N ASP A 150 -17.59 -4.75 -13.04
CA ASP A 150 -18.80 -4.98 -12.23
C ASP A 150 -19.55 -3.66 -11.94
N GLY A 151 -19.26 -2.61 -12.71
CA GLY A 151 -19.84 -1.27 -12.53
C GLY A 151 -19.14 -0.46 -11.43
N LEU A 152 -19.69 0.72 -11.16
CA LEU A 152 -19.28 1.55 -10.04
C LEU A 152 -20.09 1.18 -8.79
N PRO A 153 -19.47 1.17 -7.61
CA PRO A 153 -20.22 1.00 -6.37
C PRO A 153 -21.24 2.15 -6.22
N SER A 154 -22.40 1.85 -5.67
CA SER A 154 -23.46 2.84 -5.40
C SER A 154 -23.02 3.89 -4.36
N VAL A 155 -22.06 3.53 -3.50
CA VAL A 155 -21.51 4.40 -2.46
C VAL A 155 -20.14 4.92 -2.90
N ARG A 156 -19.96 6.23 -2.85
CA ARG A 156 -18.68 6.89 -3.14
C ARG A 156 -17.89 7.06 -1.87
N GLY A 157 -16.66 6.56 -1.86
CA GLY A 157 -15.69 6.76 -0.79
C GLY A 157 -14.95 8.09 -0.88
N VAL A 158 -14.22 8.40 0.17
CA VAL A 158 -13.31 9.55 0.27
C VAL A 158 -11.94 9.06 0.69
N ALA A 159 -10.90 9.58 0.07
CA ALA A 159 -9.53 9.42 0.52
C ALA A 159 -9.08 10.70 1.22
N LEU A 160 -8.63 10.57 2.46
CA LEU A 160 -8.08 11.65 3.27
C LEU A 160 -6.61 11.33 3.56
N LEU A 161 -5.72 12.27 3.25
CA LEU A 161 -4.33 12.19 3.67
C LEU A 161 -4.19 12.85 5.04
N GLY A 162 -3.56 12.16 5.99
CA GLY A 162 -3.32 12.71 7.31
C GLY A 162 -2.74 11.69 8.29
N ASP A 163 -2.41 12.17 9.47
CA ASP A 163 -1.97 11.36 10.58
C ASP A 163 -3.17 10.59 11.16
N ALA A 164 -2.97 9.32 11.54
CA ALA A 164 -4.00 8.50 12.16
C ALA A 164 -4.45 9.06 13.53
N ARG A 165 -3.56 9.79 14.22
CA ARG A 165 -3.85 10.46 15.50
C ARG A 165 -4.88 11.58 15.36
N ASP A 166 -5.03 12.16 14.15
CA ASP A 166 -6.01 13.21 13.84
C ASP A 166 -7.20 12.70 13.01
N ALA A 167 -7.26 11.38 12.75
CA ALA A 167 -8.22 10.79 11.83
C ALA A 167 -9.69 11.10 12.20
N GLY A 168 -10.02 11.12 13.49
CA GLY A 168 -11.37 11.39 13.96
C GLY A 168 -11.91 12.75 13.55
N VAL A 169 -11.12 13.80 13.72
CA VAL A 169 -11.49 15.17 13.34
C VAL A 169 -11.63 15.29 11.82
N ARG A 170 -10.68 14.75 11.07
CA ARG A 170 -10.70 14.79 9.60
C ARG A 170 -11.89 14.04 9.01
N VAL A 171 -12.22 12.87 9.55
CA VAL A 171 -13.38 12.08 9.15
C VAL A 171 -14.67 12.82 9.47
N GLN A 172 -14.81 13.42 10.65
CA GLN A 172 -16.00 14.22 10.99
C GLN A 172 -16.21 15.39 10.03
N VAL A 173 -15.16 16.12 9.70
CA VAL A 173 -15.22 17.22 8.70
C VAL A 173 -15.72 16.67 7.36
N ALA A 174 -15.10 15.60 6.86
CA ALA A 174 -15.47 14.99 5.59
C ALA A 174 -16.91 14.46 5.56
N LEU A 175 -17.44 13.94 6.67
CA LEU A 175 -18.82 13.49 6.80
C LEU A 175 -19.80 14.67 6.77
N ARG A 176 -19.49 15.77 7.50
CA ARG A 176 -20.30 17.00 7.50
C ARG A 176 -20.39 17.64 6.12
N GLU A 177 -19.25 17.79 5.45
CA GLU A 177 -19.18 18.37 4.09
C GLU A 177 -20.03 17.60 3.07
N ARG A 178 -20.32 16.34 3.32
CA ARG A 178 -21.10 15.46 2.45
C ARG A 178 -22.51 15.21 2.93
N ALA A 179 -22.94 15.87 4.01
CA ALA A 179 -24.23 15.63 4.67
C ALA A 179 -24.47 14.13 4.99
N LEU A 180 -23.39 13.41 5.36
CA LEU A 180 -23.47 12.02 5.78
C LEU A 180 -23.70 11.92 7.29
N PRO A 181 -24.33 10.81 7.76
CA PRO A 181 -24.47 10.58 9.20
C PRO A 181 -23.12 10.66 9.90
N LEU A 182 -23.09 11.39 11.02
CA LEU A 182 -21.89 11.48 11.86
C LEU A 182 -21.72 10.16 12.62
N GLY A 183 -20.53 9.61 12.52
CA GLY A 183 -20.15 8.39 13.22
C GLY A 183 -19.97 7.19 12.29
N ALA A 184 -18.70 6.80 12.15
CA ALA A 184 -18.33 5.56 11.46
C ALA A 184 -18.80 4.36 12.29
N ARG A 185 -19.50 3.41 11.67
CA ARG A 185 -19.99 2.19 12.35
C ARG A 185 -19.00 1.02 12.23
N LEU A 186 -18.04 1.10 11.32
CA LEU A 186 -17.00 0.10 11.16
C LEU A 186 -15.68 0.80 10.82
N VAL A 187 -14.63 0.45 11.54
CA VAL A 187 -13.25 0.80 11.21
C VAL A 187 -12.48 -0.49 10.99
N VAL A 188 -11.77 -0.56 9.87
CA VAL A 188 -10.84 -1.66 9.56
C VAL A 188 -9.48 -1.03 9.27
N THR A 189 -8.46 -1.44 10.00
CA THR A 189 -7.10 -0.93 9.81
C THR A 189 -6.06 -2.02 9.98
N SER A 190 -4.98 -1.90 9.20
CA SER A 190 -3.75 -2.66 9.37
C SER A 190 -2.64 -1.63 9.56
N PRO A 191 -2.35 -1.22 10.80
CA PRO A 191 -1.30 -0.25 11.09
C PRO A 191 0.07 -0.78 10.66
N PRO A 192 1.10 0.08 10.54
CA PRO A 192 2.45 -0.38 10.29
C PRO A 192 2.84 -1.47 11.29
N TYR A 193 3.37 -2.59 10.78
CA TYR A 193 3.81 -3.68 11.67
C TYR A 193 5.12 -3.32 12.33
N LEU A 194 5.21 -3.56 13.63
CA LEU A 194 6.41 -3.28 14.43
C LEU A 194 7.65 -3.92 13.76
N ARG A 195 8.65 -3.11 13.40
CA ARG A 195 9.94 -3.51 12.82
C ARG A 195 9.91 -4.23 11.47
N VAL A 196 8.79 -4.26 10.75
CA VAL A 196 8.66 -5.19 9.60
C VAL A 196 8.87 -4.50 8.25
N VAL A 197 8.36 -3.29 8.03
CA VAL A 197 8.28 -2.72 6.67
C VAL A 197 8.75 -1.26 6.61
N ARG A 198 9.72 -0.99 5.73
CA ARG A 198 10.01 0.35 5.24
C ARG A 198 9.15 0.61 4.00
N TYR A 199 8.03 1.27 4.16
CA TYR A 199 7.02 1.44 3.11
C TYR A 199 7.53 2.22 1.91
N GLY A 200 8.33 3.27 2.13
CA GLY A 200 8.97 4.02 1.07
C GLY A 200 9.94 3.14 0.26
N SER A 201 10.86 2.48 0.96
CA SER A 201 11.86 1.61 0.34
C SER A 201 11.23 0.41 -0.41
N TYR A 202 10.15 -0.19 0.11
CA TYR A 202 9.46 -1.31 -0.55
C TYR A 202 8.51 -0.89 -1.67
N ASN A 203 8.24 0.40 -1.81
CA ASN A 203 7.44 0.95 -2.91
C ASN A 203 8.23 1.92 -3.79
N TRP A 204 9.56 1.92 -3.70
CA TRP A 204 10.43 2.89 -4.37
C TRP A 204 10.13 3.06 -5.87
N LEU A 205 9.82 1.98 -6.59
CA LEU A 205 9.51 2.03 -8.02
C LEU A 205 8.18 2.74 -8.30
N ARG A 206 7.15 2.51 -7.45
CA ARG A 206 5.86 3.21 -7.54
C ARG A 206 6.01 4.68 -7.20
N LEU A 207 6.77 4.96 -6.14
CA LEU A 207 7.06 6.33 -5.69
C LEU A 207 7.86 7.08 -6.75
N TRP A 208 8.87 6.43 -7.37
CA TRP A 208 9.56 7.00 -8.52
C TRP A 208 8.57 7.37 -9.63
N PHE A 209 7.67 6.49 -10.02
CA PHE A 209 6.69 6.77 -11.06
C PHE A 209 5.77 7.95 -10.68
N LEU A 210 5.42 8.10 -9.41
CA LEU A 210 4.58 9.18 -8.90
C LEU A 210 5.35 10.48 -8.58
N GLY A 211 6.67 10.53 -8.79
CA GLY A 211 7.50 11.69 -8.46
C GLY A 211 7.71 11.90 -6.96
N LEU A 212 7.58 10.85 -6.14
CA LEU A 212 7.72 10.93 -4.68
C LEU A 212 9.05 10.34 -4.22
N ASP A 213 9.66 10.94 -3.20
CA ASP A 213 10.90 10.43 -2.60
C ASP A 213 10.61 9.30 -1.60
N PRO A 214 11.13 8.07 -1.83
CA PRO A 214 10.98 6.96 -0.90
C PRO A 214 11.57 7.22 0.49
N GLY A 215 12.69 7.96 0.56
CA GLY A 215 13.33 8.30 1.83
C GLY A 215 12.48 9.26 2.65
N ALA A 216 11.89 10.28 2.02
CA ALA A 216 10.98 11.21 2.68
C ALA A 216 9.71 10.49 3.19
N ILE A 217 9.19 9.52 2.43
CA ILE A 217 8.05 8.71 2.88
C ILE A 217 8.44 7.86 4.09
N ASP A 218 9.60 7.17 4.06
CA ASP A 218 10.06 6.38 5.21
C ASP A 218 10.31 7.24 6.46
N ALA A 219 10.82 8.47 6.26
CA ALA A 219 11.05 9.42 7.36
C ALA A 219 9.76 10.01 7.95
N ALA A 220 8.71 10.15 7.14
CA ALA A 220 7.42 10.68 7.57
C ALA A 220 6.52 9.63 8.24
N LEU A 221 6.81 8.35 8.08
CA LEU A 221 6.06 7.27 8.71
C LEU A 221 6.66 6.94 10.08
N ASP A 222 5.81 6.91 11.10
CA ASP A 222 6.17 6.38 12.42
C ASP A 222 6.44 4.88 12.31
N THR A 223 7.64 4.51 11.89
CA THR A 223 8.12 3.12 11.88
C THR A 223 8.80 2.83 13.21
N GLU A 224 8.00 2.71 14.26
CA GLU A 224 8.52 2.47 15.60
C GLU A 224 9.28 1.15 15.67
N HIS A 225 10.51 1.22 16.17
CA HIS A 225 11.38 0.06 16.35
C HIS A 225 11.30 -0.52 17.75
N ARG A 226 10.80 0.26 18.71
CA ARG A 226 10.62 -0.13 20.10
C ARG A 226 9.16 -0.45 20.37
N LEU A 227 8.92 -1.48 21.17
CA LEU A 227 7.57 -1.92 21.49
C LEU A 227 6.78 -0.84 22.24
N GLU A 228 7.42 -0.16 23.19
CA GLU A 228 6.79 0.87 24.00
C GLU A 228 6.30 2.05 23.13
N ASP A 229 7.14 2.48 22.18
CA ASP A 229 6.83 3.58 21.27
C ASP A 229 5.69 3.18 20.32
N TYR A 230 5.71 1.94 19.82
CA TYR A 230 4.64 1.37 19.02
C TYR A 230 3.30 1.32 19.78
N LEU A 231 3.30 0.87 21.03
CA LEU A 231 2.09 0.80 21.86
C LEU A 231 1.56 2.21 22.18
N ALA A 232 2.44 3.19 22.40
CA ALA A 232 2.07 4.59 22.58
C ALA A 232 1.44 5.15 21.30
N PHE A 233 2.05 4.94 20.14
CA PHE A 233 1.47 5.30 18.84
C PHE A 233 0.10 4.68 18.62
N MET A 234 -0.06 3.38 18.86
CA MET A 234 -1.34 2.69 18.73
C MET A 234 -2.40 3.26 19.66
N ARG A 235 -2.05 3.62 20.89
CA ARG A 235 -2.95 4.28 21.85
C ARG A 235 -3.41 5.63 21.30
N ASP A 236 -2.51 6.46 20.85
CA ASP A 236 -2.81 7.79 20.33
C ASP A 236 -3.66 7.73 19.05
N ALA A 237 -3.39 6.77 18.15
CA ALA A 237 -4.21 6.54 16.98
C ALA A 237 -5.63 6.07 17.33
N LEU A 238 -5.77 5.13 18.26
CA LEU A 238 -7.08 4.65 18.74
C LEU A 238 -7.86 5.75 19.45
N ARG A 239 -7.20 6.59 20.26
CA ARG A 239 -7.80 7.80 20.83
C ARG A 239 -8.23 8.77 19.74
N GLY A 240 -7.37 9.00 18.75
CA GLY A 240 -7.60 9.95 17.68
C GLY A 240 -8.77 9.60 16.77
N ILE A 241 -9.06 8.33 16.52
CA ILE A 241 -10.22 7.93 15.70
C ILE A 241 -11.53 7.97 16.48
N ARG A 242 -11.51 7.91 17.81
CA ARG A 242 -12.69 7.76 18.65
C ARG A 242 -13.78 8.81 18.40
N PRO A 243 -13.48 10.11 18.22
CA PRO A 243 -14.49 11.13 17.94
C PRO A 243 -15.30 10.87 16.66
N ALA A 244 -14.78 10.10 15.70
CA ALA A 244 -15.48 9.78 14.47
C ALA A 244 -16.34 8.51 14.56
N LEU A 245 -16.37 7.83 15.69
CA LEU A 245 -17.07 6.56 15.85
C LEU A 245 -18.52 6.78 16.33
N ALA A 246 -19.43 5.98 15.77
CA ALA A 246 -20.79 5.85 16.29
C ALA A 246 -20.79 5.05 17.60
N ASP A 247 -21.84 5.21 18.42
CA ASP A 247 -21.97 4.50 19.70
C ASP A 247 -21.98 2.98 19.57
N ASP A 248 -22.44 2.45 18.43
CA ASP A 248 -22.44 1.02 18.13
C ASP A 248 -21.27 0.59 17.21
N ALA A 249 -20.23 1.40 17.11
CA ALA A 249 -19.09 1.15 16.23
C ALA A 249 -18.28 -0.08 16.64
N VAL A 250 -17.81 -0.78 15.60
CA VAL A 250 -16.86 -1.89 15.68
C VAL A 250 -15.54 -1.46 15.06
N VAL A 251 -14.43 -1.80 15.70
CA VAL A 251 -13.07 -1.50 15.24
C VAL A 251 -12.29 -2.79 15.11
N ALA A 252 -11.83 -3.10 13.92
CA ALA A 252 -11.01 -4.25 13.61
C ALA A 252 -9.57 -3.79 13.28
N VAL A 253 -8.62 -4.24 14.07
CA VAL A 253 -7.19 -3.91 13.91
C VAL A 253 -6.42 -5.18 13.59
N VAL A 254 -5.81 -5.22 12.41
CA VAL A 254 -4.96 -6.35 11.98
C VAL A 254 -3.54 -6.10 12.45
N VAL A 255 -3.01 -6.97 13.27
CA VAL A 255 -1.64 -6.93 13.77
C VAL A 255 -0.93 -8.24 13.50
N GLY A 256 0.31 -8.16 13.03
CA GLY A 256 1.12 -9.34 12.81
C GLY A 256 2.02 -9.64 14.00
N ASP A 257 2.18 -10.93 14.32
CA ASP A 257 3.15 -11.34 15.36
C ASP A 257 4.57 -11.00 14.96
N VAL A 258 5.35 -10.48 15.90
CA VAL A 258 6.76 -10.14 15.72
C VAL A 258 7.63 -11.26 16.30
N GLU A 259 8.43 -11.90 15.47
CA GLU A 259 9.49 -12.79 15.96
C GLU A 259 10.62 -11.95 16.58
N ARG A 260 10.88 -12.12 17.88
CA ARG A 260 12.05 -11.55 18.56
C ARG A 260 13.32 -12.27 18.16
N ASP A 261 14.31 -11.50 17.88
CA ASP A 261 15.75 -11.70 17.62
C ASP A 261 16.38 -13.10 17.45
N ARG A 262 17.41 -13.09 16.61
CA ARG A 262 18.27 -14.23 16.24
C ARG A 262 18.55 -15.18 17.40
N GLY A 263 18.00 -16.38 17.31
CA GLY A 263 18.47 -17.56 18.07
C GLY A 263 17.93 -17.76 19.48
N LYS A 264 17.14 -16.84 20.04
CA LYS A 264 16.36 -17.10 21.26
C LYS A 264 14.91 -17.35 20.88
N ARG A 265 14.54 -18.63 20.76
CA ARG A 265 13.13 -19.02 20.82
C ARG A 265 12.61 -18.53 22.17
N VAL A 266 11.94 -17.40 22.17
CA VAL A 266 11.03 -17.08 23.26
C VAL A 266 9.91 -18.08 23.14
N ARG A 267 9.84 -19.02 24.07
CA ARG A 267 8.69 -19.92 24.23
C ARG A 267 7.48 -19.03 24.52
N GLY A 268 6.60 -18.89 23.55
CA GLY A 268 5.49 -17.95 23.56
C GLY A 268 5.93 -16.63 22.89
N GLY A 269 5.75 -16.50 21.55
CA GLY A 269 5.83 -15.21 20.90
C GLY A 269 4.89 -14.25 21.63
N GLU A 270 5.38 -13.06 21.98
CA GLU A 270 4.52 -12.05 22.61
C GLU A 270 3.35 -11.82 21.65
N ASP A 271 2.15 -12.03 22.13
CA ASP A 271 0.91 -11.75 21.42
C ASP A 271 0.80 -10.23 21.27
N LEU A 272 1.27 -9.69 20.13
CA LEU A 272 1.23 -8.25 19.90
C LEU A 272 -0.20 -7.72 19.93
N ALA A 273 -1.19 -8.52 19.54
CA ALA A 273 -2.60 -8.12 19.63
C ALA A 273 -3.05 -7.98 21.09
N GLY A 274 -2.60 -8.89 21.98
CA GLY A 274 -2.83 -8.79 23.42
C GLY A 274 -2.19 -7.53 24.01
N LEU A 275 -0.93 -7.25 23.65
CA LEU A 275 -0.25 -6.04 24.11
C LEU A 275 -0.91 -4.75 23.61
N VAL A 276 -1.34 -4.71 22.35
CA VAL A 276 -2.11 -3.58 21.81
C VAL A 276 -3.45 -3.43 22.54
N TRP A 277 -4.13 -4.53 22.85
CA TRP A 277 -5.33 -4.48 23.65
C TRP A 277 -5.06 -3.87 25.04
N GLU A 278 -4.15 -4.47 25.80
CA GLU A 278 -3.91 -4.11 27.20
C GLU A 278 -3.33 -2.71 27.36
N ALA A 279 -2.32 -2.37 26.53
CA ALA A 279 -1.59 -1.12 26.69
C ALA A 279 -2.15 0.05 25.87
N SER A 280 -2.96 -0.21 24.84
CA SER A 280 -3.39 0.84 23.91
C SER A 280 -4.90 1.00 23.82
N ALA A 281 -5.68 -0.10 23.70
CA ALA A 281 -7.12 -0.01 23.45
C ALA A 281 -7.95 0.04 24.73
N ALA A 282 -7.71 -0.85 25.68
CA ALA A 282 -8.46 -0.92 26.93
C ALA A 282 -8.38 0.39 27.76
N PRO A 283 -7.21 1.05 27.89
CA PRO A 283 -7.13 2.35 28.58
C PRO A 283 -7.95 3.46 27.92
N GLU A 284 -8.17 3.36 26.59
CA GLU A 284 -9.01 4.33 25.84
C GLU A 284 -10.51 3.97 25.88
N GLY A 285 -10.89 2.99 26.71
CA GLY A 285 -12.28 2.63 26.96
C GLY A 285 -12.93 1.80 25.85
N TYR A 286 -12.14 1.15 25.00
CA TYR A 286 -12.64 0.14 24.06
C TYR A 286 -13.06 -1.12 24.81
N ARG A 287 -13.99 -1.88 24.23
CA ARG A 287 -14.48 -3.16 24.76
C ARG A 287 -14.09 -4.27 23.80
N LEU A 288 -13.39 -5.27 24.28
CA LEU A 288 -12.97 -6.40 23.48
C LEU A 288 -14.18 -7.27 23.09
N ALA A 289 -14.35 -7.51 21.79
CA ALA A 289 -15.32 -8.46 21.26
C ALA A 289 -14.69 -9.83 20.98
N GLY A 290 -13.45 -9.83 20.47
CA GLY A 290 -12.72 -11.06 20.20
C GLY A 290 -11.43 -10.82 19.42
N VAL A 291 -10.67 -11.91 19.21
CA VAL A 291 -9.49 -11.92 18.35
C VAL A 291 -9.65 -13.06 17.36
N ALA A 292 -9.67 -12.72 16.06
CA ALA A 292 -9.58 -13.72 15.01
C ALA A 292 -8.10 -13.97 14.67
N VAL A 293 -7.78 -15.22 14.34
CA VAL A 293 -6.40 -15.62 13.99
C VAL A 293 -6.39 -16.08 12.55
N ASP A 294 -5.54 -15.47 11.73
CA ASP A 294 -5.27 -15.91 10.36
C ASP A 294 -3.86 -16.51 10.28
N GLU A 295 -3.81 -17.82 10.14
CA GLU A 295 -2.57 -18.55 9.91
C GLU A 295 -2.28 -18.63 8.43
N VAL A 296 -1.49 -17.69 7.93
CA VAL A 296 -1.08 -17.70 6.53
C VAL A 296 -0.21 -18.92 6.24
N ALA A 297 -0.73 -19.84 5.42
CA ALA A 297 0.01 -21.03 5.03
C ALA A 297 1.39 -20.68 4.46
N PRO A 298 2.48 -21.39 4.85
CA PRO A 298 3.84 -21.09 4.42
C PRO A 298 4.01 -20.96 2.90
N GLN A 299 3.21 -21.70 2.12
CA GLN A 299 3.22 -21.70 0.65
C GLN A 299 2.63 -20.40 0.06
N ARG A 300 1.78 -19.68 0.79
CA ARG A 300 1.18 -18.42 0.39
C ARG A 300 2.00 -17.21 0.80
N LYS A 301 3.02 -17.40 1.64
CA LYS A 301 3.91 -16.30 2.08
C LYS A 301 4.81 -15.87 0.95
N VAL A 302 4.75 -14.60 0.64
CA VAL A 302 5.55 -13.93 -0.38
C VAL A 302 7.05 -13.91 -0.02
N THR A 303 7.43 -14.30 1.17
CA THR A 303 8.76 -14.19 1.77
C THR A 303 9.80 -15.20 1.32
N LYS A 304 9.44 -16.23 0.56
CA LYS A 304 10.41 -17.16 -0.06
C LYS A 304 11.39 -16.51 -1.06
N ILE A 305 11.23 -15.21 -1.32
CA ILE A 305 11.98 -14.49 -2.36
C ILE A 305 13.30 -13.95 -1.84
N TRP A 306 13.49 -13.91 -0.54
CA TRP A 306 14.67 -13.35 0.12
C TRP A 306 15.79 -14.39 0.34
N GLY A 307 15.77 -15.52 -0.38
CA GLY A 307 16.71 -16.63 -0.21
C GLY A 307 16.37 -17.48 1.03
N ASP A 308 17.32 -18.32 1.47
CA ASP A 308 17.16 -19.18 2.64
C ASP A 308 17.12 -18.40 3.98
N GLU A 309 17.49 -17.14 3.97
CA GLU A 309 17.16 -16.24 5.08
C GLU A 309 15.65 -15.98 5.01
N ALA A 310 14.91 -16.80 5.77
CA ALA A 310 13.49 -16.61 5.98
C ALA A 310 13.24 -15.16 6.40
N GLY A 311 12.70 -14.36 5.48
CA GLY A 311 12.28 -13.00 5.81
C GLY A 311 11.40 -13.08 7.04
N ARG A 312 11.53 -12.10 7.93
CA ARG A 312 10.78 -11.98 9.19
C ARG A 312 9.31 -11.67 8.95
N ALA A 313 8.67 -12.35 7.99
CA ALA A 313 7.25 -12.19 7.76
C ALA A 313 6.49 -12.85 8.89
N THR A 314 5.53 -12.14 9.34
CA THR A 314 4.49 -12.57 10.24
C THR A 314 3.93 -13.94 9.81
N ARG A 315 4.00 -14.93 10.67
CA ARG A 315 3.43 -16.26 10.42
C ARG A 315 1.95 -16.29 10.75
N VAL A 316 1.55 -15.44 11.68
CA VAL A 316 0.19 -15.36 12.19
C VAL A 316 -0.21 -13.89 12.19
N GLU A 317 -1.33 -13.58 11.57
CA GLU A 317 -1.99 -12.29 11.69
C GLU A 317 -3.15 -12.44 12.66
N ARG A 318 -3.28 -11.49 13.59
CA ARG A 318 -4.42 -11.41 14.51
C ARG A 318 -5.25 -10.20 14.21
N ILE A 319 -6.54 -10.40 14.16
CA ILE A 319 -7.52 -9.33 13.98
C ILE A 319 -8.15 -9.07 15.32
N LEU A 320 -7.73 -8.00 15.98
CA LEU A 320 -8.30 -7.53 17.23
C LEU A 320 -9.62 -6.83 16.95
N VAL A 321 -10.74 -7.43 17.37
CA VAL A 321 -12.09 -6.88 17.17
C VAL A 321 -12.54 -6.24 18.46
N MET A 322 -12.81 -4.94 18.41
CA MET A 322 -13.16 -4.10 19.55
C MET A 322 -14.41 -3.28 19.23
N ALA A 323 -15.03 -2.72 20.27
CA ALA A 323 -16.16 -1.82 20.15
C ALA A 323 -16.04 -0.65 21.13
N VAL A 324 -16.73 0.44 20.85
CA VAL A 324 -16.74 1.63 21.73
C VAL A 324 -17.76 1.51 22.88
N SER A 325 -18.70 0.57 22.75
CA SER A 325 -19.76 0.34 23.75
C SER A 325 -20.19 -1.13 23.78
N GLU A 326 -21.06 -1.48 24.76
CA GLU A 326 -21.66 -2.81 24.81
C GLU A 326 -22.62 -3.08 23.63
N ALA A 327 -23.25 -2.04 23.09
CA ALA A 327 -24.07 -2.16 21.88
C ALA A 327 -23.22 -2.56 20.66
N GLY A 328 -22.08 -1.90 20.48
CA GLY A 328 -21.10 -2.26 19.45
C GLY A 328 -20.53 -3.67 19.65
N ARG A 329 -20.23 -4.05 20.90
CA ARG A 329 -19.73 -5.39 21.20
C ARG A 329 -20.76 -6.47 20.83
N ARG A 330 -22.04 -6.30 21.22
CA ARG A 330 -23.12 -7.22 20.80
C ARG A 330 -23.26 -7.30 19.29
N ARG A 331 -23.14 -6.16 18.59
CA ARG A 331 -23.17 -6.11 17.13
C ARG A 331 -22.02 -6.89 16.50
N ALA A 332 -20.80 -6.74 17.01
CA ALA A 332 -19.63 -7.49 16.54
C ALA A 332 -19.85 -9.00 16.70
N LEU A 333 -20.36 -9.44 17.86
CA LEU A 333 -20.62 -10.85 18.13
C LEU A 333 -21.78 -11.40 17.29
N ALA A 334 -22.83 -10.63 17.03
CA ALA A 334 -23.96 -11.04 16.20
C ALA A 334 -23.56 -11.17 14.71
N GLY A 335 -22.61 -10.37 14.24
CA GLY A 335 -22.05 -10.45 12.89
C GLY A 335 -21.09 -11.62 12.68
N ALA A 336 -20.66 -12.29 13.74
CA ALA A 336 -19.74 -13.42 13.73
C ALA A 336 -20.38 -14.75 13.29
N ALA A 337 -21.49 -14.73 12.57
CA ALA A 337 -22.15 -15.93 12.02
C ALA A 337 -21.36 -16.64 10.89
N LEU A 338 -20.18 -16.13 10.52
CA LEU A 338 -19.22 -16.86 9.67
C LEU A 338 -18.42 -17.81 10.57
N PRO A 339 -18.05 -19.02 10.11
CA PRO A 339 -17.17 -19.93 10.84
C PRO A 339 -15.75 -19.36 10.84
N ILE A 340 -15.53 -18.34 11.65
CA ILE A 340 -14.21 -17.84 12.00
C ILE A 340 -13.84 -18.65 13.24
N ASP A 341 -12.71 -19.37 13.18
CA ASP A 341 -12.12 -19.96 14.38
C ASP A 341 -11.70 -18.81 15.32
N TRP A 342 -12.63 -18.44 16.18
CA TRP A 342 -12.38 -17.45 17.22
C TRP A 342 -11.53 -18.13 18.29
N ALA A 343 -10.20 -17.98 18.22
CA ALA A 343 -9.33 -18.33 19.34
C ALA A 343 -9.59 -17.34 20.49
N TRP A 344 -10.46 -17.70 21.39
CA TRP A 344 -10.81 -16.91 22.58
C TRP A 344 -10.52 -17.68 23.86
N PRO A 345 -9.91 -17.04 24.88
CA PRO A 345 -9.03 -15.87 24.76
C PRO A 345 -7.68 -16.28 24.14
N PRO A 346 -6.96 -15.38 23.48
CA PRO A 346 -5.58 -15.65 23.12
C PRO A 346 -4.82 -16.01 24.38
N ARG A 347 -3.92 -16.99 24.29
CA ARG A 347 -3.11 -17.40 25.44
C ARG A 347 -2.33 -16.19 25.97
N GLY A 348 -2.73 -15.66 27.13
CA GLY A 348 -2.14 -14.48 27.76
C GLY A 348 -3.12 -13.34 28.03
N LEU A 349 -4.24 -13.25 27.33
CA LEU A 349 -5.30 -12.29 27.65
C LEU A 349 -6.14 -12.83 28.83
N ARG A 350 -5.94 -12.26 30.01
CA ARG A 350 -6.89 -12.42 31.12
C ARG A 350 -8.05 -11.46 30.86
N VAL A 351 -9.21 -12.01 30.57
CA VAL A 351 -10.46 -11.24 30.58
C VAL A 351 -10.80 -11.01 32.03
N ALA A 352 -10.79 -9.74 32.47
CA ALA A 352 -11.32 -9.33 33.76
C ALA A 352 -12.85 -9.31 33.74
#